data_79504ff54c61d77e350eef430956235f
#
_entry.id   79504ff54c61d77e350eef430956235f
#
_cell.length_a   1.000
_cell.length_b   1.000
_cell.length_c   1.000
_cell.angle_alpha   90.00
_cell.angle_beta   90.00
_cell.angle_gamma   90.00
#
_symmetry.space_group_name_H-M   'P 1'
#
loop_
_entity.id
_entity.type
_entity.pdbx_description
1 polymer ?
#
loop_
_entity_poly.entity_id
_entity_poly.type
_entity_poly.pdbx_seq_one_letter_code
_entity_poly.pdbx_strand_id
1 'polypeptide(L)'
;ILTSLTFRRDDVVIMDMEAGLEHLGRGTASMMDQFIVVIEPGARSVQTYERIKQLAADIGVTKVRVVANKIRDESDRAFIRSRIPEEDLLGFIRYNADVIDADRKGLSPYDQSPEALEDIRAIKARIDAQERN
;
A
#
# COMPACT_ATOMS: atom_id res chain seq x y z
N ILE A 1 13.70 13.99 -11.05
CA ILE A 1 13.31 13.04 -12.11
C ILE A 1 11.81 13.14 -12.41
N LEU A 2 10.92 13.11 -11.39
CA LEU A 2 9.48 13.23 -11.58
C LEU A 2 9.03 14.58 -12.14
N THR A 3 9.78 15.65 -11.88
CA THR A 3 9.47 17.00 -12.37
C THR A 3 9.60 17.15 -13.88
N SER A 4 10.30 16.21 -14.56
CA SER A 4 10.44 16.20 -16.01
C SER A 4 9.36 15.39 -16.72
N LEU A 5 8.49 14.69 -15.99
CA LEU A 5 7.41 13.89 -16.55
C LEU A 5 6.13 14.71 -16.72
N THR A 6 5.46 14.51 -17.84
CA THR A 6 4.16 15.13 -18.13
C THR A 6 3.08 14.07 -17.94
N PHE A 7 2.18 14.30 -16.98
CA PHE A 7 1.05 13.42 -16.73
C PHE A 7 -0.24 13.98 -17.33
N ARG A 8 -1.07 13.08 -17.84
CA ARG A 8 -2.44 13.41 -18.21
C ARG A 8 -3.35 13.31 -16.98
N ARG A 9 -4.50 13.97 -17.02
CA ARG A 9 -5.44 14.00 -15.89
C ARG A 9 -5.89 12.60 -15.43
N ASP A 10 -5.98 11.66 -16.35
CA ASP A 10 -6.47 10.30 -16.09
C ASP A 10 -5.35 9.28 -15.88
N ASP A 11 -4.10 9.74 -15.88
CA ASP A 11 -2.95 8.85 -15.64
C ASP A 11 -2.90 8.43 -14.17
N VAL A 12 -2.66 7.15 -13.95
CA VAL A 12 -2.33 6.59 -12.64
C VAL A 12 -0.84 6.30 -12.60
N VAL A 13 -0.14 6.91 -11.65
CA VAL A 13 1.29 6.73 -11.48
C VAL A 13 1.56 6.10 -10.13
N ILE A 14 2.22 4.95 -10.14
CA ILE A 14 2.64 4.26 -8.93
C ILE A 14 4.16 4.40 -8.82
N MET A 15 4.62 4.98 -7.72
CA MET A 15 6.03 5.05 -7.38
C MET A 15 6.35 3.97 -6.35
N ASP A 16 7.12 2.97 -6.75
CA ASP A 16 7.63 1.95 -5.84
C ASP A 16 8.86 2.51 -5.11
N MET A 17 8.79 2.54 -3.78
CA MET A 17 9.81 3.16 -2.95
C MET A 17 10.55 2.12 -2.11
N GLU A 18 11.82 1.91 -2.39
CA GLU A 18 12.71 1.06 -1.59
C GLU A 18 13.13 1.71 -0.28
N ALA A 19 13.34 3.02 -0.29
CA ALA A 19 13.81 3.78 0.87
C ALA A 19 12.65 4.50 1.55
N GLY A 20 12.84 4.79 2.83
CA GLY A 20 11.85 5.52 3.61
C GLY A 20 11.61 6.95 3.12
N LEU A 21 10.58 7.58 3.65
CA LEU A 21 10.14 8.92 3.28
C LEU A 21 11.16 10.02 3.57
N GLU A 22 12.18 9.74 4.35
CA GLU A 22 13.24 10.68 4.72
C GLU A 22 13.99 11.24 3.50
N HIS A 23 13.97 10.51 2.40
CA HIS A 23 14.61 10.92 1.15
C HIS A 23 13.68 11.67 0.20
N LEU A 24 12.39 11.80 0.54
CA LEU A 24 11.43 12.56 -0.24
C LEU A 24 11.49 14.05 0.13
N GLY A 25 11.79 14.88 -0.86
CA GLY A 25 11.61 16.32 -0.71
C GLY A 25 10.12 16.72 -0.78
N ARG A 26 9.79 17.88 -0.23
CA ARG A 26 8.41 18.43 -0.29
C ARG A 26 7.91 18.61 -1.72
N GLY A 27 8.79 18.92 -2.67
CA GLY A 27 8.42 19.04 -4.09
C GLY A 27 7.95 17.73 -4.69
N THR A 28 8.59 16.60 -4.36
CA THR A 28 8.16 15.26 -4.78
C THR A 28 6.89 14.85 -4.05
N ALA A 29 6.79 15.12 -2.76
CA ALA A 29 5.61 14.81 -1.95
C ALA A 29 4.35 15.55 -2.43
N SER A 30 4.49 16.80 -2.89
CA SER A 30 3.37 17.58 -3.41
C SER A 30 2.74 17.00 -4.69
N MET A 31 3.45 16.10 -5.37
CA MET A 31 2.97 15.41 -6.56
C MET A 31 2.23 14.10 -6.23
N MET A 32 2.24 13.69 -4.97
CA MET A 32 1.61 12.45 -4.52
C MET A 32 0.20 12.73 -3.98
N ASP A 33 -0.78 12.00 -4.45
CA ASP A 33 -2.14 12.09 -3.93
C ASP A 33 -2.28 11.32 -2.61
N GLN A 34 -1.60 10.19 -2.50
CA GLN A 34 -1.60 9.38 -1.29
C GLN A 34 -0.38 8.49 -1.19
N PHE A 35 -0.05 8.06 0.02
CA PHE A 35 0.89 6.98 0.28
C PHE A 35 0.15 5.71 0.64
N ILE A 36 0.61 4.60 0.11
CA ILE A 36 0.14 3.26 0.48
C ILE A 36 1.27 2.55 1.21
N VAL A 37 1.03 2.22 2.46
CA VAL A 37 1.96 1.49 3.31
C VAL A 37 1.55 0.03 3.35
N VAL A 38 2.44 -0.86 2.94
CA VAL A 38 2.21 -2.30 3.02
C VAL A 38 2.80 -2.82 4.32
N ILE A 39 1.96 -3.41 5.16
CA ILE A 39 2.37 -3.95 6.46
C ILE A 39 2.03 -5.44 6.56
N GLU A 40 2.69 -6.12 7.49
CA GLU A 40 2.38 -7.49 7.89
C GLU A 40 1.78 -7.49 9.30
N PRO A 41 1.06 -8.55 9.72
CA PRO A 41 0.55 -8.65 11.08
C PRO A 41 1.69 -8.74 12.10
N GLY A 42 1.95 -7.65 12.78
CA GLY A 42 2.99 -7.56 13.79
C GLY A 42 3.19 -6.15 14.33
N ALA A 43 3.65 -6.05 15.57
CA ALA A 43 3.82 -4.77 16.24
C ALA A 43 4.83 -3.86 15.54
N ARG A 44 5.90 -4.41 14.98
CA ARG A 44 6.92 -3.64 14.26
C ARG A 44 6.37 -2.99 12.99
N SER A 45 5.54 -3.72 12.25
CA SER A 45 4.88 -3.19 11.05
C SER A 45 3.94 -2.04 11.41
N VAL A 46 3.19 -2.16 12.50
CA VAL A 46 2.31 -1.09 12.97
C VAL A 46 3.12 0.14 13.38
N GLN A 47 4.23 -0.02 14.09
CA GLN A 47 5.13 1.08 14.43
C GLN A 47 5.70 1.76 13.17
N THR A 48 6.04 0.98 12.15
CA THR A 48 6.49 1.51 10.86
C THR A 48 5.41 2.37 10.20
N TYR A 49 4.16 1.89 10.20
CA TYR A 49 3.03 2.66 9.69
C TYR A 49 2.87 3.99 10.45
N GLU A 50 2.90 3.96 11.77
CA GLU A 50 2.76 5.17 12.60
C GLU A 50 3.87 6.19 12.31
N ARG A 51 5.10 5.71 12.16
CA ARG A 51 6.24 6.54 11.79
C ARG A 51 6.09 7.14 10.39
N ILE A 52 5.67 6.35 9.41
CA ILE A 52 5.43 6.83 8.05
C ILE A 52 4.33 7.88 8.03
N LYS A 53 3.26 7.67 8.78
CA LYS A 53 2.16 8.63 8.90
C LYS A 53 2.65 9.97 9.46
N GLN A 54 3.51 9.95 10.46
CA GLN A 54 4.12 11.14 11.03
C GLN A 54 5.02 11.86 10.01
N LEU A 55 5.91 11.13 9.36
CA LEU A 55 6.81 11.68 8.33
C LEU A 55 6.03 12.25 7.13
N ALA A 56 4.97 11.59 6.72
CA ALA A 56 4.11 12.06 5.64
C ALA A 56 3.46 13.40 6.00
N ALA A 57 2.96 13.53 7.23
CA ALA A 57 2.40 14.79 7.72
C ALA A 57 3.44 15.92 7.69
N ASP A 58 4.67 15.64 8.08
CA ASP A 58 5.77 16.62 8.09
C ASP A 58 6.09 17.17 6.68
N ILE A 59 5.88 16.39 5.64
CA ILE A 59 6.08 16.78 4.23
C ILE A 59 4.79 17.18 3.51
N GLY A 60 3.67 17.26 4.23
CA GLY A 60 2.40 17.77 3.70
C GLY A 60 1.48 16.72 3.08
N VAL A 61 1.77 15.42 3.24
CA VAL A 61 0.90 14.33 2.77
C VAL A 61 0.04 13.82 3.92
N THR A 62 -1.27 14.03 3.81
CA THR A 62 -2.24 13.64 4.85
C THR A 62 -2.93 12.32 4.58
N LYS A 63 -2.97 11.88 3.31
CA LYS A 63 -3.58 10.62 2.92
C LYS A 63 -2.54 9.50 2.98
N VAL A 64 -2.52 8.78 4.09
CA VAL A 64 -1.72 7.57 4.26
C VAL A 64 -2.67 6.39 4.42
N ARG A 65 -2.58 5.43 3.52
CA ARG A 65 -3.44 4.25 3.47
C ARG A 65 -2.62 3.00 3.73
N VAL A 66 -3.28 1.94 4.14
CA VAL A 66 -2.62 0.70 4.55
C VAL A 66 -3.18 -0.48 3.77
N VAL A 67 -2.29 -1.32 3.30
CA VAL A 67 -2.58 -2.67 2.81
C VAL A 67 -1.91 -3.65 3.78
N ALA A 68 -2.69 -4.57 4.33
CA ALA A 68 -2.16 -5.61 5.21
C ALA A 68 -1.89 -6.89 4.39
N ASN A 69 -0.62 -7.25 4.29
CA ASN A 69 -0.13 -8.38 3.51
C ASN A 69 0.12 -9.61 4.39
N LYS A 70 0.19 -10.77 3.75
CA LYS A 70 0.48 -12.07 4.41
C LYS A 70 -0.49 -12.42 5.52
N ILE A 71 -1.75 -12.16 5.31
CA ILE A 71 -2.83 -12.50 6.25
C ILE A 71 -3.12 -13.99 6.18
N ARG A 72 -2.98 -14.69 7.30
CA ARG A 72 -3.16 -16.14 7.39
C ARG A 72 -4.54 -16.54 7.87
N ASP A 73 -5.10 -15.78 8.82
CA ASP A 73 -6.35 -16.13 9.48
C ASP A 73 -7.10 -14.90 10.01
N GLU A 74 -8.22 -15.14 10.66
CA GLU A 74 -9.04 -14.08 11.25
C GLU A 74 -8.35 -13.40 12.45
N SER A 75 -7.45 -14.07 13.14
CA SER A 75 -6.65 -13.47 14.20
C SER A 75 -5.74 -12.36 13.66
N ASP A 76 -5.12 -12.59 12.50
CA ASP A 76 -4.31 -11.57 11.82
C ASP A 76 -5.17 -10.35 11.42
N ARG A 77 -6.37 -10.60 10.89
CA ARG A 77 -7.32 -9.53 10.54
C ARG A 77 -7.74 -8.72 11.75
N ALA A 78 -8.08 -9.40 12.84
CA ALA A 78 -8.47 -8.75 14.08
C ALA A 78 -7.36 -7.90 14.66
N PHE A 79 -6.10 -8.39 14.62
CA PHE A 79 -4.94 -7.63 15.03
C PHE A 79 -4.81 -6.33 14.24
N ILE A 80 -4.86 -6.41 12.91
CA ILE A 80 -4.76 -5.23 12.04
C ILE A 80 -5.88 -4.24 12.33
N ARG A 81 -7.14 -4.70 12.41
CA ARG A 81 -8.28 -3.82 12.69
C ARG A 81 -8.23 -3.16 14.07
N SER A 82 -7.57 -3.79 15.03
CA SER A 82 -7.38 -3.19 16.36
C SER A 82 -6.35 -2.07 16.39
N ARG A 83 -5.49 -1.96 15.37
CA ARG A 83 -4.35 -1.03 15.34
C ARG A 83 -4.45 0.02 14.23
N ILE A 84 -5.11 -0.29 13.13
CA ILE A 84 -5.21 0.57 11.96
C ILE A 84 -6.63 1.14 11.88
N PRO A 85 -6.78 2.47 11.79
CA PRO A 85 -8.09 3.07 11.56
C PRO A 85 -8.77 2.55 10.31
N GLU A 86 -10.07 2.30 10.37
CA GLU A 86 -10.84 1.74 9.24
C GLU A 86 -10.74 2.62 7.99
N GLU A 87 -10.71 3.93 8.14
CA GLU A 87 -10.57 4.88 7.04
C GLU A 87 -9.22 4.80 6.33
N ASP A 88 -8.19 4.31 7.00
CA ASP A 88 -6.85 4.15 6.42
C ASP A 88 -6.65 2.76 5.80
N LEU A 89 -7.47 1.79 6.15
CA LEU A 89 -7.32 0.40 5.71
C LEU A 89 -7.94 0.19 4.33
N LEU A 90 -7.11 -0.10 3.33
CA LEU A 90 -7.56 -0.42 1.97
C LEU A 90 -8.00 -1.87 1.82
N GLY A 91 -7.35 -2.78 2.50
CA GLY A 91 -7.70 -4.19 2.42
C GLY A 91 -6.59 -5.13 2.89
N PHE A 92 -6.87 -6.41 2.68
CA PHE A 92 -5.99 -7.50 3.08
C PHE A 92 -5.55 -8.31 1.88
N ILE A 93 -4.29 -8.72 1.87
CA ILE A 93 -3.77 -9.71 0.93
C ILE A 93 -3.48 -10.97 1.71
N ARG A 94 -4.15 -12.05 1.33
CA ARG A 94 -3.98 -13.35 1.99
C ARG A 94 -2.59 -13.93 1.74
N TYR A 95 -2.03 -14.57 2.74
CA TYR A 95 -0.84 -15.38 2.56
C TYR A 95 -1.13 -16.47 1.51
N ASN A 96 -0.27 -16.57 0.50
CA ASN A 96 -0.50 -17.49 -0.60
C ASN A 96 0.83 -18.09 -1.08
N ALA A 97 0.93 -19.42 -1.02
CA ALA A 97 2.10 -20.14 -1.43
C ALA A 97 2.40 -19.99 -2.94
N ASP A 98 1.37 -19.81 -3.77
CA ASP A 98 1.53 -19.61 -5.20
C ASP A 98 2.26 -18.30 -5.53
N VAL A 99 2.05 -17.27 -4.72
CA VAL A 99 2.76 -15.99 -4.85
C VAL A 99 4.26 -16.17 -4.57
N ILE A 100 4.59 -16.92 -3.51
CA ILE A 100 5.97 -17.22 -3.16
C ILE A 100 6.63 -18.06 -4.26
N ASP A 101 5.91 -19.02 -4.78
CA ASP A 101 6.39 -19.92 -5.84
C ASP A 101 6.60 -19.15 -7.16
N ALA A 102 5.70 -18.24 -7.50
CA ALA A 102 5.83 -17.36 -8.65
C ALA A 102 7.11 -16.52 -8.55
N ASP A 103 7.36 -15.92 -7.39
CA ASP A 103 8.56 -15.11 -7.14
C ASP A 103 9.83 -15.94 -7.34
N ARG A 104 9.88 -17.15 -6.77
CA ARG A 104 11.02 -18.05 -6.95
C ARG A 104 11.29 -18.43 -8.42
N LYS A 105 10.24 -18.48 -9.23
CA LYS A 105 10.31 -18.81 -10.65
C LYS A 105 10.51 -17.59 -11.55
N GLY A 106 10.52 -16.39 -10.99
CA GLY A 106 10.57 -15.15 -11.75
C GLY A 106 9.31 -14.88 -12.57
N LEU A 107 8.17 -15.42 -12.13
CA LEU A 107 6.87 -15.26 -12.79
C LEU A 107 6.02 -14.21 -12.06
N SER A 108 5.10 -13.60 -12.79
CA SER A 108 4.15 -12.65 -12.19
C SER A 108 3.13 -13.36 -11.30
N PRO A 109 2.98 -12.97 -10.04
CA PRO A 109 1.89 -13.48 -9.19
C PRO A 109 0.50 -13.22 -9.77
N TYR A 110 0.36 -12.17 -10.55
CA TYR A 110 -0.88 -11.81 -11.25
C TYR A 110 -1.39 -12.95 -12.13
N ASP A 111 -0.47 -13.63 -12.83
CA ASP A 111 -0.81 -14.72 -13.75
C ASP A 111 -0.92 -16.09 -13.05
N GLN A 112 -0.32 -16.21 -11.87
CA GLN A 112 -0.17 -17.50 -11.18
C GLN A 112 -1.15 -17.69 -10.01
N SER A 113 -1.70 -16.63 -9.46
CA SER A 113 -2.56 -16.69 -8.28
C SER A 113 -3.87 -15.92 -8.47
N PRO A 114 -4.96 -16.61 -8.83
CA PRO A 114 -6.30 -15.99 -8.91
C PRO A 114 -6.74 -15.37 -7.58
N GLU A 115 -6.34 -15.95 -6.46
CA GLU A 115 -6.67 -15.47 -5.12
C GLU A 115 -5.98 -14.13 -4.81
N ALA A 116 -4.69 -14.02 -5.13
CA ALA A 116 -3.96 -12.75 -4.99
C ALA A 116 -4.55 -11.67 -5.91
N LEU A 117 -4.94 -12.03 -7.12
CA LEU A 117 -5.60 -11.12 -8.05
C LEU A 117 -6.93 -10.60 -7.52
N GLU A 118 -7.73 -11.46 -6.90
CA GLU A 118 -8.99 -11.09 -6.25
C GLU A 118 -8.75 -10.06 -5.13
N ASP A 119 -7.77 -10.30 -4.27
CA ASP A 119 -7.42 -9.40 -3.18
C ASP A 119 -6.96 -8.02 -3.69
N ILE A 120 -6.11 -8.01 -4.71
CA ILE A 120 -5.61 -6.77 -5.33
C ILE A 120 -6.74 -6.00 -6.02
N ARG A 121 -7.65 -6.67 -6.70
CA ARG A 121 -8.83 -6.03 -7.32
C ARG A 121 -9.75 -5.38 -6.29
N ALA A 122 -9.96 -6.02 -5.14
CA ALA A 122 -10.74 -5.46 -4.05
C ALA A 122 -10.08 -4.18 -3.48
N ILE A 123 -8.76 -4.19 -3.31
CA ILE A 123 -7.98 -3.03 -2.87
C ILE A 123 -8.09 -1.90 -3.89
N LYS A 124 -7.90 -2.19 -5.18
CA LYS A 124 -8.03 -1.20 -6.26
C LYS A 124 -9.42 -0.57 -6.27
N ALA A 125 -10.47 -1.38 -6.15
CA ALA A 125 -11.84 -0.87 -6.11
C ALA A 125 -12.06 0.10 -4.95
N ARG A 126 -11.45 -0.16 -3.80
CA ARG A 126 -11.54 0.74 -2.64
C ARG A 126 -10.78 2.05 -2.86
N ILE A 127 -9.61 2.01 -3.49
CA ILE A 127 -8.88 3.21 -3.89
C ILE A 127 -9.74 4.06 -4.83
N ASP A 128 -10.27 3.47 -5.89
CA ASP A 128 -11.10 4.15 -6.89
C ASP A 128 -12.36 4.78 -6.25
N ALA A 129 -12.98 4.10 -5.29
CA ALA A 129 -14.14 4.61 -4.58
C ALA A 129 -13.83 5.81 -3.68
N GLN A 130 -12.66 5.83 -3.05
CA GLN A 130 -12.20 6.95 -2.21
C GLN A 130 -11.84 8.19 -3.02
N GLU A 131 -11.34 8.04 -4.23
CA GLU A 131 -11.00 9.16 -5.12
C GLU A 131 -12.24 9.87 -5.69
N ARG A 132 -13.37 9.18 -5.78
CA ARG A 132 -14.65 9.76 -6.27
C ARG A 132 -15.37 10.61 -5.23
N ASN A 133 -14.99 10.49 -3.99
CA ASN A 133 -15.55 11.24 -2.87
C ASN A 133 -14.64 12.41 -2.48
#